data_a6206aeea0df62a0670e1e7e67dee087
#
_entry.id   a6206aeea0df62a0670e1e7e67dee087
#
_cell.length_a   1.000
_cell.length_b   1.000
_cell.length_c   1.000
_cell.angle_alpha   90.00
_cell.angle_beta   90.00
_cell.angle_gamma   90.00
#
_symmetry.space_group_name_H-M   'P 1'
#
loop_
_entity.id
_entity.type
_entity.pdbx_description
1 polymer ?
#
loop_
_entity_poly.entity_id
_entity_poly.type
_entity_poly.pdbx_seq_one_letter_code
_entity_poly.pdbx_strand_id
1 'polypeptide(L)'
;MTRKSALIAGTAFAMASLALIANAATAQDQGQSYSADTVSIENFIGRVEIRTGDAAGVSVSITNPGGLVEDPQLRETGAGLAIDGGQSIRNLNCNVRNGVIRIGRRWSGQHEISEYPLLTITAPASLALQLRDAAFQGTAGDLGSLDLEMSSCGNFETGDIAHDVDVNINGSGDLTTRNIGGDVDIGINGSGDVVLGDVAGMMDVGINGSGDVRVADVTGHTDVGINGSGDVEFGNIAGLEIRISGSGEVEAHTMNGPFSARIGGSGDIAIQGGRAEPFEVSINGSGDVRFGGTAVNVTVRETGGGDVSIEEIEGSVDWRRNGRSVLRVGGTD
;
A
#
# COMPACT_ATOMS: atom_id res chain seq x y z
N MET A 1 91.44 -51.51 -3.34
CA MET A 1 91.08 -50.62 -4.45
C MET A 1 89.61 -50.26 -4.28
N THR A 2 89.30 -49.16 -3.59
CA THR A 2 87.94 -48.78 -3.21
C THR A 2 87.75 -47.39 -3.64
N ARG A 3 86.79 -47.15 -4.58
CA ARG A 3 86.35 -45.84 -5.00
C ARG A 3 85.25 -45.36 -4.06
N LYS A 4 85.47 -44.19 -3.50
CA LYS A 4 84.51 -43.36 -2.75
C LYS A 4 83.70 -42.54 -3.74
N SER A 5 82.39 -42.70 -3.72
CA SER A 5 81.45 -41.81 -4.44
C SER A 5 81.02 -40.66 -3.50
N ALA A 6 81.22 -39.45 -3.95
CA ALA A 6 80.77 -38.23 -3.24
C ALA A 6 79.29 -37.94 -3.57
N LEU A 7 78.52 -37.69 -2.54
CA LEU A 7 77.15 -37.25 -2.64
C LEU A 7 77.12 -35.73 -2.74
N ILE A 8 76.51 -35.23 -3.80
CA ILE A 8 76.28 -33.79 -3.98
C ILE A 8 74.87 -33.48 -3.44
N ALA A 9 74.81 -32.69 -2.40
CA ALA A 9 73.56 -32.18 -1.86
C ALA A 9 73.06 -30.97 -2.71
N GLY A 10 71.97 -31.15 -3.38
CA GLY A 10 71.27 -30.07 -4.10
C GLY A 10 70.29 -29.38 -3.16
N THR A 11 70.51 -28.08 -2.89
CA THR A 11 69.61 -27.18 -2.18
C THR A 11 68.47 -26.79 -3.11
N ALA A 12 67.26 -27.26 -2.84
CA ALA A 12 66.06 -26.83 -3.51
C ALA A 12 65.57 -25.50 -2.87
N PHE A 13 65.57 -24.42 -3.68
CA PHE A 13 64.90 -23.17 -3.35
C PHE A 13 63.38 -23.34 -3.50
N ALA A 14 62.70 -23.32 -2.38
CA ALA A 14 61.25 -23.26 -2.38
C ALA A 14 60.80 -21.77 -2.62
N MET A 15 60.28 -21.47 -3.80
CA MET A 15 59.52 -20.23 -4.02
C MET A 15 58.19 -20.34 -3.36
N ALA A 16 58.01 -19.58 -2.29
CA ALA A 16 56.69 -19.36 -1.70
C ALA A 16 55.93 -18.36 -2.59
N SER A 17 54.96 -18.84 -3.38
CA SER A 17 53.99 -18.03 -4.05
C SER A 17 52.99 -17.50 -3.01
N LEU A 18 53.07 -16.20 -2.69
CA LEU A 18 52.04 -15.49 -1.95
C LEU A 18 50.78 -15.42 -2.84
N ALA A 19 49.80 -16.27 -2.60
CA ALA A 19 48.49 -16.12 -3.13
C ALA A 19 47.82 -14.95 -2.37
N LEU A 20 47.63 -13.82 -3.04
CA LEU A 20 46.70 -12.77 -2.58
C LEU A 20 45.30 -13.41 -2.59
N ILE A 21 44.80 -13.75 -1.43
CA ILE A 21 43.37 -14.05 -1.25
C ILE A 21 42.68 -12.70 -1.25
N ALA A 22 42.08 -12.35 -2.42
CA ALA A 22 41.10 -11.28 -2.46
C ALA A 22 39.91 -11.74 -1.60
N ASN A 23 39.75 -11.14 -0.43
CA ASN A 23 38.53 -11.24 0.32
C ASN A 23 37.43 -10.57 -0.52
N ALA A 24 36.77 -11.37 -1.36
CA ALA A 24 35.42 -11.08 -1.74
C ALA A 24 34.61 -11.11 -0.44
N ALA A 25 34.05 -9.96 -0.06
CA ALA A 25 33.07 -9.91 1.01
C ALA A 25 31.94 -10.86 0.64
N THR A 26 32.00 -12.06 1.16
CA THR A 26 30.88 -13.00 1.10
C THR A 26 29.80 -12.36 1.95
N ALA A 27 28.67 -12.02 1.31
CA ALA A 27 27.43 -11.79 2.03
C ALA A 27 27.30 -12.95 3.03
N GLN A 28 27.28 -12.64 4.32
CA GLN A 28 26.96 -13.61 5.33
C GLN A 28 25.49 -13.97 5.11
N ASP A 29 25.28 -15.06 4.38
CA ASP A 29 24.00 -15.77 4.35
C ASP A 29 23.82 -16.31 5.77
N GLN A 30 23.25 -15.49 6.64
CA GLN A 30 22.80 -15.90 7.96
C GLN A 30 21.51 -16.68 7.74
N GLY A 31 21.64 -17.91 7.28
CA GLY A 31 20.55 -18.84 7.09
C GLY A 31 19.89 -19.28 8.40
N GLN A 32 19.61 -18.32 9.29
CA GLN A 32 18.85 -18.56 10.51
C GLN A 32 17.37 -18.58 10.15
N SER A 33 16.76 -19.75 10.34
CA SER A 33 15.32 -19.93 10.15
C SER A 33 14.61 -19.70 11.49
N TYR A 34 13.56 -18.87 11.44
CA TYR A 34 12.71 -18.53 12.56
C TYR A 34 11.37 -19.22 12.42
N SER A 35 10.83 -19.75 13.53
CA SER A 35 9.44 -20.24 13.57
C SER A 35 8.53 -19.06 13.93
N ALA A 36 8.14 -18.28 12.92
CA ALA A 36 7.35 -17.09 13.10
C ALA A 36 6.21 -17.03 12.08
N ASP A 37 5.01 -16.73 12.53
CA ASP A 37 3.82 -16.51 11.68
C ASP A 37 3.64 -15.01 11.38
N THR A 38 4.36 -14.15 12.10
CA THR A 38 4.34 -12.70 11.94
C THR A 38 5.76 -12.15 11.79
N VAL A 39 5.96 -11.24 10.85
CA VAL A 39 7.16 -10.42 10.72
C VAL A 39 6.78 -8.96 10.87
N SER A 40 7.41 -8.29 11.85
CA SER A 40 7.29 -6.83 12.06
C SER A 40 8.60 -6.16 11.64
N ILE A 41 8.53 -5.17 10.74
CA ILE A 41 9.65 -4.36 10.30
C ILE A 41 9.37 -2.92 10.74
N GLU A 42 10.24 -2.36 11.56
CA GLU A 42 10.05 -1.04 12.18
C GLU A 42 11.29 -0.16 11.98
N ASN A 43 11.09 1.17 11.97
CA ASN A 43 12.17 2.16 11.90
C ASN A 43 13.14 1.88 10.74
N PHE A 44 12.62 1.52 9.57
CA PHE A 44 13.42 1.02 8.46
C PHE A 44 13.46 1.97 7.27
N ILE A 45 14.66 2.20 6.75
CA ILE A 45 14.91 2.87 5.47
C ILE A 45 15.68 1.91 4.58
N GLY A 46 15.13 1.54 3.42
CA GLY A 46 15.82 0.63 2.52
C GLY A 46 14.92 -0.10 1.54
N ARG A 47 15.32 -1.30 1.16
CA ARG A 47 14.54 -2.16 0.26
C ARG A 47 14.11 -3.43 0.97
N VAL A 48 12.91 -3.93 0.63
CA VAL A 48 12.33 -5.15 1.20
C VAL A 48 11.88 -6.06 0.07
N GLU A 49 12.42 -7.26 0.01
CA GLU A 49 11.99 -8.32 -0.90
C GLU A 49 11.49 -9.52 -0.09
N ILE A 50 10.20 -9.82 -0.15
CA ILE A 50 9.59 -10.93 0.56
C ILE A 50 9.13 -11.97 -0.45
N ARG A 51 9.73 -13.15 -0.40
CA ARG A 51 9.38 -14.30 -1.24
C ARG A 51 8.56 -15.26 -0.40
N THR A 52 7.30 -15.40 -0.72
CA THR A 52 6.38 -16.28 0.00
C THR A 52 6.07 -17.54 -0.80
N GLY A 53 5.74 -18.63 -0.12
CA GLY A 53 5.41 -19.92 -0.73
C GLY A 53 5.33 -21.04 0.29
N ASP A 54 5.81 -22.23 -0.07
CA ASP A 54 5.77 -23.43 0.77
C ASP A 54 6.88 -23.47 1.86
N ALA A 55 7.43 -22.34 2.24
CA ALA A 55 8.45 -22.26 3.28
C ALA A 55 7.89 -22.73 4.64
N ALA A 56 8.67 -23.53 5.38
CA ALA A 56 8.27 -24.00 6.70
C ALA A 56 8.49 -23.00 7.85
N GLY A 57 9.09 -21.84 7.55
CA GLY A 57 9.40 -20.79 8.51
C GLY A 57 9.95 -19.56 7.81
N VAL A 58 10.39 -18.59 8.58
CA VAL A 58 10.91 -17.31 8.09
C VAL A 58 12.43 -17.35 8.07
N SER A 59 13.06 -17.00 6.95
CA SER A 59 14.49 -16.74 6.88
C SER A 59 14.76 -15.31 6.39
N VAL A 60 15.76 -14.66 6.97
CA VAL A 60 16.11 -13.26 6.67
C VAL A 60 17.58 -13.17 6.27
N SER A 61 17.85 -12.50 5.16
CA SER A 61 19.17 -12.11 4.71
C SER A 61 19.22 -10.59 4.59
N ILE A 62 20.32 -9.99 5.07
CA ILE A 62 20.54 -8.55 5.06
C ILE A 62 21.73 -8.23 4.18
N THR A 63 21.57 -7.31 3.24
CA THR A 63 22.68 -6.75 2.45
C THR A 63 22.67 -5.24 2.61
N ASN A 64 23.78 -4.65 3.04
CA ASN A 64 23.94 -3.21 3.28
C ASN A 64 25.07 -2.64 2.41
N PRO A 65 24.82 -2.38 1.12
CA PRO A 65 25.87 -2.06 0.16
C PRO A 65 26.53 -0.70 0.39
N GLY A 66 25.77 0.27 0.86
CA GLY A 66 26.30 1.63 1.06
C GLY A 66 26.89 1.88 2.43
N GLY A 67 26.58 1.05 3.42
CA GLY A 67 27.00 1.27 4.81
C GLY A 67 26.58 2.62 5.38
N LEU A 68 25.50 3.22 4.83
CA LEU A 68 25.00 4.54 5.22
C LEU A 68 24.34 4.52 6.60
N VAL A 69 23.85 3.37 7.00
CA VAL A 69 23.17 3.10 8.26
C VAL A 69 23.67 1.77 8.82
N GLU A 70 23.45 1.54 10.11
CA GLU A 70 23.73 0.23 10.72
C GLU A 70 22.82 -0.86 10.16
N ASP A 71 23.24 -2.12 10.26
CA ASP A 71 22.42 -3.25 9.86
C ASP A 71 21.21 -3.38 10.78
N PRO A 72 20.02 -3.71 10.23
CA PRO A 72 18.85 -3.97 11.03
C PRO A 72 19.04 -5.07 12.08
N GLN A 73 18.44 -4.90 13.25
CA GLN A 73 18.54 -5.83 14.35
C GLN A 73 17.34 -6.79 14.33
N LEU A 74 17.62 -8.08 14.37
CA LEU A 74 16.61 -9.15 14.40
C LEU A 74 16.38 -9.63 15.83
N ARG A 75 15.13 -9.78 16.23
CA ARG A 75 14.75 -10.28 17.56
C ARG A 75 13.50 -11.14 17.48
N GLU A 76 13.60 -12.37 17.96
CA GLU A 76 12.40 -13.19 18.20
C GLU A 76 11.61 -12.61 19.38
N THR A 77 10.31 -12.56 19.21
CA THR A 77 9.34 -12.10 20.22
C THR A 77 8.27 -13.18 20.42
N GLY A 78 7.45 -13.06 21.45
CA GLY A 78 6.30 -13.95 21.62
C GLY A 78 5.23 -13.81 20.53
N ALA A 79 5.30 -12.75 19.70
CA ALA A 79 4.38 -12.48 18.60
C ALA A 79 4.97 -12.82 17.22
N GLY A 80 6.26 -13.17 17.12
CA GLY A 80 6.92 -13.48 15.86
C GLY A 80 8.34 -12.94 15.76
N LEU A 81 8.78 -12.54 14.57
CA LEU A 81 10.10 -11.97 14.31
C LEU A 81 10.00 -10.44 14.14
N ALA A 82 10.69 -9.70 15.02
CA ALA A 82 10.83 -8.25 14.88
C ALA A 82 12.18 -7.89 14.22
N ILE A 83 12.13 -6.99 13.25
CA ILE A 83 13.27 -6.42 12.52
C ILE A 83 13.26 -4.91 12.74
N ASP A 84 14.21 -4.40 13.53
CA ASP A 84 14.34 -2.96 13.81
C ASP A 84 15.49 -2.38 12.99
N GLY A 85 15.18 -1.48 12.07
CA GLY A 85 16.16 -0.76 11.27
C GLY A 85 16.96 0.29 12.04
N GLY A 86 16.52 0.65 13.26
CA GLY A 86 17.17 1.65 14.11
C GLY A 86 17.15 3.07 13.52
N GLN A 87 16.37 3.31 12.45
CA GLN A 87 16.35 4.58 11.74
C GLN A 87 15.15 5.43 12.15
N SER A 88 15.37 6.71 12.43
CA SER A 88 14.26 7.64 12.57
C SER A 88 13.86 8.18 11.21
N ILE A 89 12.60 7.97 10.82
CA ILE A 89 12.02 8.51 9.59
C ILE A 89 11.58 9.98 9.72
N ARG A 90 11.63 10.56 10.92
CA ARG A 90 11.29 11.98 11.14
C ARG A 90 12.24 12.91 10.37
N ASN A 91 11.67 13.89 9.68
CA ASN A 91 12.40 14.89 8.88
C ASN A 91 13.21 14.28 7.71
N LEU A 92 12.80 13.16 7.18
CA LEU A 92 13.32 12.65 5.93
C LEU A 92 12.80 13.52 4.77
N ASN A 93 13.70 13.89 3.88
CA ASN A 93 13.35 14.40 2.56
C ASN A 93 13.38 13.24 1.59
N CYS A 94 12.29 13.04 0.91
CA CYS A 94 12.17 12.06 -0.15
C CYS A 94 11.94 12.74 -1.49
N ASN A 95 12.55 12.23 -2.52
CA ASN A 95 12.40 12.73 -3.89
C ASN A 95 12.36 11.52 -4.84
N VAL A 96 11.30 11.42 -5.63
CA VAL A 96 11.19 10.41 -6.68
C VAL A 96 11.41 11.10 -8.02
N ARG A 97 12.44 10.70 -8.76
CA ARG A 97 12.72 11.23 -10.09
C ARG A 97 13.09 10.11 -11.05
N ASN A 98 12.33 9.98 -12.13
CA ASN A 98 12.50 8.91 -13.13
C ASN A 98 12.46 7.49 -12.51
N GLY A 99 11.58 7.25 -11.53
CA GLY A 99 11.47 5.97 -10.82
C GLY A 99 12.57 5.69 -9.79
N VAL A 100 13.53 6.61 -9.62
CA VAL A 100 14.59 6.48 -8.60
C VAL A 100 14.17 7.24 -7.34
N ILE A 101 14.05 6.51 -6.25
CA ILE A 101 13.76 7.07 -4.92
C ILE A 101 15.07 7.51 -4.30
N ARG A 102 15.15 8.78 -3.89
CA ARG A 102 16.26 9.34 -3.12
C ARG A 102 15.76 9.81 -1.76
N ILE A 103 16.39 9.30 -0.72
CA ILE A 103 16.05 9.58 0.66
C ILE A 103 17.26 10.19 1.37
N GLY A 104 16.99 11.11 2.28
CA GLY A 104 18.04 11.68 3.12
C GLY A 104 17.52 12.76 4.04
N ARG A 105 18.37 13.31 4.86
CA ARG A 105 18.06 14.42 5.75
C ARG A 105 18.61 15.72 5.19
N ARG A 106 17.99 16.83 5.51
CA ARG A 106 18.37 18.16 5.02
C ARG A 106 19.87 18.50 5.11
N TRP A 107 20.57 17.90 6.06
CA TRP A 107 21.96 18.21 6.37
C TRP A 107 22.94 17.10 5.97
N SER A 108 22.50 15.89 5.69
CA SER A 108 23.35 14.74 5.36
C SER A 108 23.38 14.37 3.88
N GLY A 109 22.63 15.12 3.04
CA GLY A 109 22.48 14.77 1.63
C GLY A 109 21.38 13.74 1.37
N GLN A 110 21.11 13.50 0.10
CA GLN A 110 20.15 12.47 -0.35
C GLN A 110 20.92 11.35 -1.06
N HIS A 111 20.62 10.13 -0.71
CA HIS A 111 21.16 8.91 -1.27
C HIS A 111 20.07 8.12 -2.00
N GLU A 112 20.45 7.32 -2.96
CA GLU A 112 19.49 6.42 -3.61
C GLU A 112 19.05 5.31 -2.64
N ILE A 113 17.79 4.89 -2.73
CA ILE A 113 17.26 3.81 -1.88
C ILE A 113 18.06 2.52 -2.04
N SER A 114 18.72 2.34 -3.19
CA SER A 114 19.60 1.20 -3.49
C SER A 114 20.88 1.17 -2.67
N GLU A 115 21.30 2.30 -2.07
CA GLU A 115 22.47 2.39 -1.20
C GLU A 115 22.15 2.02 0.27
N TYR A 116 20.87 1.96 0.62
CA TYR A 116 20.38 1.53 1.93
C TYR A 116 20.26 0.01 2.03
N PRO A 117 20.05 -0.56 3.22
CA PRO A 117 19.90 -2.00 3.40
C PRO A 117 18.80 -2.60 2.53
N LEU A 118 19.05 -3.82 2.05
CA LEU A 118 18.09 -4.71 1.45
C LEU A 118 17.80 -5.85 2.43
N LEU A 119 16.54 -5.99 2.82
CA LEU A 119 16.02 -7.16 3.51
C LEU A 119 15.48 -8.14 2.46
N THR A 120 16.02 -9.34 2.42
CA THR A 120 15.45 -10.46 1.65
C THR A 120 14.88 -11.46 2.63
N ILE A 121 13.56 -11.65 2.60
CA ILE A 121 12.82 -12.51 3.50
C ILE A 121 12.20 -13.65 2.69
N THR A 122 12.37 -14.88 3.14
CA THR A 122 11.61 -16.04 2.63
C THR A 122 10.69 -16.52 3.72
N ALA A 123 9.39 -16.69 3.42
CA ALA A 123 8.37 -17.01 4.41
C ALA A 123 7.23 -17.85 3.81
N PRO A 124 6.35 -18.46 4.63
CA PRO A 124 5.11 -19.06 4.15
C PRO A 124 4.15 -17.99 3.60
N ALA A 125 3.27 -18.38 2.66
CA ALA A 125 2.25 -17.49 2.12
C ALA A 125 1.18 -17.05 3.15
N SER A 126 1.13 -17.70 4.31
CA SER A 126 0.29 -17.29 5.45
C SER A 126 0.91 -16.24 6.35
N LEU A 127 2.05 -15.65 5.96
CA LEU A 127 2.75 -14.65 6.76
C LEU A 127 1.87 -13.44 7.04
N ALA A 128 1.73 -13.06 8.32
CA ALA A 128 1.24 -11.75 8.72
C ALA A 128 2.41 -10.74 8.69
N LEU A 129 2.31 -9.74 7.83
CA LEU A 129 3.36 -8.73 7.66
C LEU A 129 2.94 -7.40 8.29
N GLN A 130 3.82 -6.85 9.12
CA GLN A 130 3.67 -5.52 9.72
C GLN A 130 4.86 -4.65 9.32
N LEU A 131 4.58 -3.51 8.71
CA LEU A 131 5.57 -2.51 8.31
C LEU A 131 5.19 -1.19 8.95
N ARG A 132 6.01 -0.68 9.88
CA ARG A 132 5.71 0.53 10.63
C ARG A 132 6.89 1.49 10.65
N ASP A 133 6.59 2.79 10.68
CA ASP A 133 7.62 3.83 10.71
C ASP A 133 8.72 3.56 9.64
N ALA A 134 8.30 3.33 8.40
CA ALA A 134 9.21 2.92 7.33
C ALA A 134 9.14 3.84 6.11
N ALA A 135 10.29 3.98 5.45
CA ALA A 135 10.43 4.60 4.13
C ALA A 135 11.19 3.62 3.24
N PHE A 136 10.49 2.94 2.33
CA PHE A 136 11.10 1.82 1.64
C PHE A 136 10.54 1.61 0.23
N GLN A 137 11.27 0.84 -0.54
CA GLN A 137 10.80 0.23 -1.78
C GLN A 137 10.75 -1.28 -1.58
N GLY A 138 9.63 -1.90 -1.89
CA GLY A 138 9.51 -3.33 -1.61
C GLY A 138 8.54 -4.09 -2.46
N THR A 139 8.71 -5.40 -2.43
CA THR A 139 7.80 -6.37 -3.04
C THR A 139 7.57 -7.54 -2.09
N ALA A 140 6.37 -8.08 -2.10
CA ALA A 140 6.05 -9.34 -1.45
C ALA A 140 5.29 -10.28 -2.39
N GLY A 141 5.42 -11.58 -2.19
CA GLY A 141 4.49 -12.56 -2.75
C GLY A 141 3.14 -12.50 -2.03
N ASP A 142 2.40 -13.62 -2.04
CA ASP A 142 1.13 -13.71 -1.33
C ASP A 142 1.33 -13.65 0.19
N LEU A 143 0.40 -13.01 0.90
CA LEU A 143 0.47 -12.78 2.35
C LEU A 143 -0.77 -13.34 3.06
N GLY A 144 -0.64 -13.62 4.35
CA GLY A 144 -1.77 -13.90 5.24
C GLY A 144 -2.55 -12.63 5.54
N SER A 145 -1.88 -11.58 6.02
CA SER A 145 -2.45 -10.26 6.29
C SER A 145 -1.37 -9.18 6.14
N LEU A 146 -1.79 -7.92 6.02
CA LEU A 146 -0.90 -6.77 5.90
C LEU A 146 -1.32 -5.63 6.84
N ASP A 147 -0.39 -5.15 7.66
CA ASP A 147 -0.50 -3.91 8.44
C ASP A 147 0.65 -2.99 7.96
N LEU A 148 0.32 -1.95 7.18
CA LEU A 148 1.28 -1.09 6.51
C LEU A 148 1.15 0.35 6.96
N GLU A 149 2.17 0.88 7.61
CA GLU A 149 2.31 2.30 7.88
C GLU A 149 3.50 2.88 7.11
N MET A 150 3.23 3.64 6.05
CA MET A 150 4.23 4.42 5.31
C MET A 150 4.21 5.88 5.74
N SER A 151 5.29 6.33 6.37
CA SER A 151 5.35 7.68 6.95
C SER A 151 6.16 8.69 6.12
N SER A 152 6.51 8.41 4.89
CA SER A 152 7.28 9.32 4.03
C SER A 152 6.98 9.06 2.54
N CYS A 153 7.83 8.32 1.87
CA CYS A 153 7.67 7.90 0.48
C CYS A 153 8.13 6.45 0.34
N GLY A 154 7.81 5.87 -0.76
CA GLY A 154 8.19 4.52 -1.11
C GLY A 154 7.13 3.90 -1.99
N ASN A 155 7.33 2.66 -2.36
CA ASN A 155 6.30 1.87 -3.02
C ASN A 155 6.37 0.44 -2.51
N PHE A 156 5.22 -0.17 -2.36
CA PHE A 156 5.10 -1.57 -1.98
C PHE A 156 4.13 -2.30 -2.90
N GLU A 157 4.56 -3.44 -3.41
CA GLU A 157 3.75 -4.27 -4.28
C GLU A 157 3.60 -5.66 -3.64
N THR A 158 2.39 -6.20 -3.57
CA THR A 158 2.15 -7.54 -3.02
C THR A 158 1.35 -8.42 -3.99
N GLY A 159 1.41 -9.74 -3.75
CA GLY A 159 0.50 -10.72 -4.32
C GLY A 159 -0.89 -10.66 -3.70
N ASP A 160 -1.59 -11.80 -3.67
CA ASP A 160 -2.89 -11.93 -3.00
C ASP A 160 -2.72 -11.89 -1.48
N ILE A 161 -3.71 -11.32 -0.76
CA ILE A 161 -3.73 -11.28 0.70
C ILE A 161 -4.96 -12.05 1.18
N ALA A 162 -4.72 -13.10 1.99
CA ALA A 162 -5.78 -14.05 2.35
C ALA A 162 -6.80 -13.48 3.36
N HIS A 163 -6.39 -12.54 4.20
CA HIS A 163 -7.17 -11.94 5.28
C HIS A 163 -7.16 -10.42 5.18
N ASP A 164 -7.21 -9.73 6.32
CA ASP A 164 -7.42 -8.30 6.42
C ASP A 164 -6.17 -7.48 6.05
N VAL A 165 -6.44 -6.25 5.60
CA VAL A 165 -5.44 -5.26 5.23
C VAL A 165 -5.72 -3.94 5.94
N ASP A 166 -4.73 -3.42 6.68
CA ASP A 166 -4.72 -2.09 7.28
C ASP A 166 -3.60 -1.26 6.65
N VAL A 167 -3.93 -0.12 6.07
CA VAL A 167 -2.99 0.75 5.36
C VAL A 167 -3.09 2.18 5.86
N ASN A 168 -1.98 2.70 6.36
CA ASN A 168 -1.84 4.09 6.77
C ASN A 168 -0.70 4.77 6.02
N ILE A 169 -1.02 5.68 5.09
CA ILE A 169 -0.03 6.43 4.31
C ILE A 169 0.01 7.87 4.79
N ASN A 170 1.12 8.23 5.46
CA ASN A 170 1.38 9.60 5.93
C ASN A 170 2.48 10.23 5.07
N GLY A 171 2.16 10.55 3.82
CA GLY A 171 3.16 11.08 2.87
C GLY A 171 2.78 10.88 1.41
N SER A 172 3.70 10.34 0.63
CA SER A 172 3.55 10.07 -0.81
C SER A 172 4.05 8.66 -1.16
N GLY A 173 3.71 7.70 -0.32
CA GLY A 173 4.00 6.30 -0.58
C GLY A 173 2.86 5.64 -1.34
N ASP A 174 3.17 4.66 -2.19
CA ASP A 174 2.20 3.97 -3.03
C ASP A 174 2.10 2.49 -2.63
N LEU A 175 0.89 1.94 -2.66
CA LEU A 175 0.63 0.53 -2.45
C LEU A 175 -0.09 -0.07 -3.66
N THR A 176 0.39 -1.22 -4.11
CA THR A 176 -0.35 -2.05 -5.07
C THR A 176 -0.49 -3.46 -4.54
N THR A 177 -1.71 -3.97 -4.47
CA THR A 177 -1.99 -5.37 -4.13
C THR A 177 -2.81 -6.05 -5.22
N ARG A 178 -2.82 -7.39 -5.20
CA ARG A 178 -3.83 -8.15 -5.93
C ARG A 178 -5.08 -8.31 -5.06
N ASN A 179 -5.70 -9.49 -5.06
CA ASN A 179 -6.97 -9.72 -4.39
C ASN A 179 -6.81 -9.83 -2.86
N ILE A 180 -7.83 -9.40 -2.12
CA ILE A 180 -7.88 -9.41 -0.66
C ILE A 180 -9.09 -10.21 -0.21
N GLY A 181 -8.84 -11.23 0.63
CA GLY A 181 -9.87 -12.16 1.11
C GLY A 181 -10.63 -11.67 2.34
N GLY A 182 -10.18 -10.63 3.02
CA GLY A 182 -10.77 -10.06 4.23
C GLY A 182 -11.23 -8.62 4.08
N ASP A 183 -11.31 -7.92 5.21
CA ASP A 183 -11.69 -6.51 5.30
C ASP A 183 -10.49 -5.60 5.00
N VAL A 184 -10.78 -4.38 4.51
CA VAL A 184 -9.75 -3.38 4.16
C VAL A 184 -10.03 -2.06 4.85
N ASP A 185 -9.02 -1.50 5.54
CA ASP A 185 -9.02 -0.15 6.10
C ASP A 185 -7.87 0.66 5.47
N ILE A 186 -8.18 1.80 4.87
CA ILE A 186 -7.20 2.68 4.21
C ILE A 186 -7.31 4.09 4.76
N GLY A 187 -6.21 4.59 5.34
CA GLY A 187 -6.02 5.97 5.73
C GLY A 187 -4.92 6.65 4.92
N ILE A 188 -5.24 7.66 4.12
CA ILE A 188 -4.25 8.46 3.37
C ILE A 188 -4.24 9.89 3.89
N ASN A 189 -3.10 10.29 4.48
CA ASN A 189 -2.82 11.65 4.92
C ASN A 189 -1.67 12.22 4.05
N GLY A 190 -1.99 12.58 2.82
CA GLY A 190 -0.96 13.04 1.88
C GLY A 190 -1.37 12.93 0.42
N SER A 191 -0.48 12.37 -0.40
CA SER A 191 -0.63 12.25 -1.85
C SER A 191 -0.16 10.87 -2.37
N GLY A 192 -0.21 9.87 -1.53
CA GLY A 192 0.11 8.50 -1.93
C GLY A 192 -1.08 7.81 -2.56
N ASP A 193 -0.83 6.88 -3.45
CA ASP A 193 -1.85 6.17 -4.20
C ASP A 193 -1.96 4.71 -3.74
N VAL A 194 -3.20 4.18 -3.74
CA VAL A 194 -3.47 2.79 -3.40
C VAL A 194 -4.24 2.12 -4.54
N VAL A 195 -3.72 0.98 -5.02
CA VAL A 195 -4.35 0.17 -6.05
C VAL A 195 -4.56 -1.24 -5.54
N LEU A 196 -5.80 -1.68 -5.48
CA LEU A 196 -6.19 -2.99 -5.01
C LEU A 196 -6.91 -3.79 -6.10
N GLY A 197 -6.75 -5.11 -6.07
CA GLY A 197 -7.63 -6.03 -6.81
C GLY A 197 -9.00 -6.15 -6.17
N ASP A 198 -9.61 -7.35 -6.25
CA ASP A 198 -10.91 -7.60 -5.64
C ASP A 198 -10.83 -7.69 -4.12
N VAL A 199 -11.81 -7.11 -3.42
CA VAL A 199 -11.97 -7.16 -1.97
C VAL A 199 -13.20 -7.98 -1.61
N ALA A 200 -13.00 -9.07 -0.88
CA ALA A 200 -14.11 -9.97 -0.49
C ALA A 200 -14.84 -9.49 0.78
N GLY A 201 -14.22 -8.67 1.60
CA GLY A 201 -14.78 -8.13 2.84
C GLY A 201 -15.39 -6.74 2.69
N MET A 202 -15.56 -6.07 3.84
CA MET A 202 -15.93 -4.65 3.92
C MET A 202 -14.73 -3.76 3.60
N MET A 203 -15.00 -2.51 3.22
CA MET A 203 -13.94 -1.56 2.91
C MET A 203 -14.23 -0.20 3.53
N ASP A 204 -13.26 0.36 4.25
CA ASP A 204 -13.25 1.74 4.75
C ASP A 204 -12.10 2.53 4.10
N VAL A 205 -12.38 3.70 3.55
CA VAL A 205 -11.40 4.57 2.89
C VAL A 205 -11.48 5.97 3.45
N GLY A 206 -10.41 6.44 4.07
CA GLY A 206 -10.26 7.80 4.56
C GLY A 206 -9.14 8.57 3.85
N ILE A 207 -9.47 9.61 3.07
CA ILE A 207 -8.49 10.44 2.38
C ILE A 207 -8.48 11.85 2.95
N ASN A 208 -7.35 12.26 3.53
CA ASN A 208 -7.07 13.63 3.97
C ASN A 208 -5.92 14.20 3.12
N GLY A 209 -6.22 14.60 1.90
CA GLY A 209 -5.18 15.05 0.98
C GLY A 209 -5.59 14.99 -0.48
N SER A 210 -4.69 14.48 -1.32
CA SER A 210 -4.85 14.39 -2.77
C SER A 210 -4.36 13.04 -3.33
N GLY A 211 -4.32 12.02 -2.50
CA GLY A 211 -4.01 10.66 -2.93
C GLY A 211 -5.23 9.96 -3.50
N ASP A 212 -5.02 9.03 -4.40
CA ASP A 212 -6.08 8.32 -5.11
C ASP A 212 -6.17 6.85 -4.63
N VAL A 213 -7.38 6.32 -4.67
CA VAL A 213 -7.63 4.89 -4.37
C VAL A 213 -8.37 4.25 -5.54
N ARG A 214 -7.81 3.17 -6.09
CA ARG A 214 -8.47 2.37 -7.14
C ARG A 214 -8.64 0.94 -6.68
N VAL A 215 -9.86 0.44 -6.79
CA VAL A 215 -10.22 -0.92 -6.37
C VAL A 215 -10.99 -1.59 -7.50
N ALA A 216 -10.73 -2.86 -7.76
CA ALA A 216 -11.52 -3.60 -8.71
C ALA A 216 -12.95 -3.80 -8.18
N ASP A 217 -13.31 -4.94 -7.65
CA ASP A 217 -14.66 -5.18 -7.12
C ASP A 217 -14.65 -5.28 -5.59
N VAL A 218 -15.72 -4.82 -4.92
CA VAL A 218 -15.90 -4.98 -3.47
C VAL A 218 -17.23 -5.70 -3.20
N THR A 219 -17.16 -6.86 -2.53
CA THR A 219 -18.38 -7.64 -2.25
C THR A 219 -19.06 -7.25 -0.93
N GLY A 220 -18.34 -6.63 -0.02
CA GLY A 220 -18.86 -6.08 1.23
C GLY A 220 -19.39 -4.65 1.10
N HIS A 221 -19.81 -4.08 2.24
CA HIS A 221 -20.18 -2.68 2.31
C HIS A 221 -18.95 -1.79 2.23
N THR A 222 -19.08 -0.64 1.56
CA THR A 222 -17.98 0.31 1.38
C THR A 222 -18.33 1.65 2.02
N ASP A 223 -17.44 2.19 2.86
CA ASP A 223 -17.51 3.56 3.43
C ASP A 223 -16.35 4.40 2.87
N VAL A 224 -16.63 5.60 2.37
CA VAL A 224 -15.63 6.50 1.78
C VAL A 224 -15.72 7.88 2.40
N GLY A 225 -14.62 8.35 2.99
CA GLY A 225 -14.48 9.70 3.54
C GLY A 225 -13.38 10.50 2.84
N ILE A 226 -13.71 11.59 2.12
CA ILE A 226 -12.73 12.44 1.45
C ILE A 226 -12.75 13.84 2.05
N ASN A 227 -11.63 14.24 2.64
CA ASN A 227 -11.34 15.61 3.10
C ASN A 227 -10.19 16.18 2.27
N GLY A 228 -10.46 16.56 1.04
CA GLY A 228 -9.41 17.02 0.13
C GLY A 228 -9.84 17.00 -1.33
N SER A 229 -8.94 16.54 -2.18
CA SER A 229 -9.12 16.49 -3.64
C SER A 229 -8.65 15.14 -4.22
N GLY A 230 -8.59 14.12 -3.38
CA GLY A 230 -8.27 12.75 -3.84
C GLY A 230 -9.49 12.08 -4.45
N ASP A 231 -9.25 11.14 -5.36
CA ASP A 231 -10.30 10.46 -6.10
C ASP A 231 -10.35 8.97 -5.70
N VAL A 232 -11.56 8.40 -5.75
CA VAL A 232 -11.77 6.96 -5.47
C VAL A 232 -12.54 6.33 -6.62
N GLU A 233 -11.97 5.26 -7.19
CA GLU A 233 -12.55 4.52 -8.30
C GLU A 233 -12.79 3.06 -7.92
N PHE A 234 -14.01 2.57 -8.19
CA PHE A 234 -14.42 1.19 -7.96
C PHE A 234 -14.94 0.52 -9.25
N GLY A 235 -14.76 -0.78 -9.34
CA GLY A 235 -15.53 -1.62 -10.25
C GLY A 235 -16.97 -1.82 -9.76
N ASN A 236 -17.31 -3.03 -9.33
CA ASN A 236 -18.63 -3.36 -8.82
C ASN A 236 -18.64 -3.38 -7.29
N ILE A 237 -19.67 -2.78 -6.67
CA ILE A 237 -19.79 -2.68 -5.21
C ILE A 237 -21.17 -3.08 -4.72
N ALA A 238 -21.26 -3.62 -3.48
CA ALA A 238 -22.51 -4.15 -2.91
C ALA A 238 -23.28 -3.14 -2.02
N GLY A 239 -22.75 -1.94 -1.84
CA GLY A 239 -23.37 -0.86 -1.06
C GLY A 239 -22.34 0.20 -0.75
N LEU A 240 -22.77 1.47 -0.65
CA LEU A 240 -21.84 2.58 -0.59
C LEU A 240 -22.34 3.71 0.31
N GLU A 241 -21.53 4.07 1.30
CA GLU A 241 -21.70 5.33 2.04
C GLU A 241 -20.54 6.27 1.72
N ILE A 242 -20.84 7.53 1.33
CA ILE A 242 -19.84 8.52 0.91
C ILE A 242 -20.00 9.80 1.72
N ARG A 243 -18.85 10.35 2.16
CA ARG A 243 -18.75 11.69 2.74
C ARG A 243 -17.64 12.49 2.08
N ILE A 244 -17.96 13.52 1.30
CA ILE A 244 -16.98 14.40 0.65
C ILE A 244 -17.05 15.78 1.28
N SER A 245 -15.92 16.24 1.84
CA SER A 245 -15.73 17.58 2.39
C SER A 245 -14.64 18.34 1.63
N GLY A 246 -14.69 18.32 0.30
CA GLY A 246 -13.66 18.88 -0.57
C GLY A 246 -14.10 18.94 -2.00
N SER A 247 -13.20 18.55 -2.92
CA SER A 247 -13.41 18.56 -4.36
C SER A 247 -13.01 17.22 -5.01
N GLY A 248 -12.91 16.17 -4.22
CA GLY A 248 -12.60 14.83 -4.73
C GLY A 248 -13.78 14.19 -5.45
N GLU A 249 -13.49 13.21 -6.27
CA GLU A 249 -14.46 12.46 -7.06
C GLU A 249 -14.58 11.01 -6.58
N VAL A 250 -15.79 10.44 -6.62
CA VAL A 250 -16.00 9.00 -6.39
C VAL A 250 -16.70 8.42 -7.59
N GLU A 251 -16.05 7.46 -8.24
CA GLU A 251 -16.61 6.75 -9.38
C GLU A 251 -16.84 5.26 -9.07
N ALA A 252 -17.93 4.68 -9.59
CA ALA A 252 -18.15 3.24 -9.58
C ALA A 252 -18.79 2.76 -10.88
N HIS A 253 -18.39 1.55 -11.32
CA HIS A 253 -18.99 0.97 -12.51
C HIS A 253 -20.43 0.50 -12.23
N THR A 254 -20.65 -0.33 -11.22
CA THR A 254 -22.01 -0.67 -10.78
C THR A 254 -22.11 -0.72 -9.25
N MET A 255 -23.31 -0.42 -8.75
CA MET A 255 -23.60 -0.52 -7.33
C MET A 255 -24.95 -1.22 -7.10
N ASN A 256 -24.96 -2.24 -6.24
CA ASN A 256 -26.17 -2.99 -5.94
C ASN A 256 -26.35 -3.11 -4.42
N GLY A 257 -27.19 -2.24 -3.85
CA GLY A 257 -27.46 -2.21 -2.41
C GLY A 257 -27.81 -0.83 -1.89
N PRO A 258 -27.65 -0.54 -0.60
CA PRO A 258 -27.91 0.77 -0.04
C PRO A 258 -26.90 1.81 -0.52
N PHE A 259 -27.39 3.02 -0.83
CA PHE A 259 -26.59 4.16 -1.21
C PHE A 259 -26.88 5.36 -0.32
N SER A 260 -25.84 5.91 0.28
CA SER A 260 -25.92 7.14 1.07
C SER A 260 -24.75 8.05 0.72
N ALA A 261 -25.03 9.29 0.30
CA ALA A 261 -24.01 10.27 -0.02
C ALA A 261 -24.24 11.62 0.68
N ARG A 262 -23.15 12.17 1.23
CA ARG A 262 -23.13 13.53 1.81
C ARG A 262 -21.98 14.33 1.21
N ILE A 263 -22.30 15.41 0.49
CA ILE A 263 -21.32 16.29 -0.14
C ILE A 263 -21.39 17.66 0.53
N GLY A 264 -20.29 18.07 1.16
CA GLY A 264 -20.14 19.37 1.82
C GLY A 264 -19.33 20.41 1.01
N GLY A 265 -18.90 20.06 -0.19
CA GLY A 265 -18.01 20.88 -1.03
C GLY A 265 -18.44 20.95 -2.48
N SER A 266 -17.49 20.66 -3.38
CA SER A 266 -17.68 20.66 -4.84
C SER A 266 -17.27 19.32 -5.46
N GLY A 267 -17.17 18.27 -4.65
CA GLY A 267 -16.83 16.93 -5.14
C GLY A 267 -18.01 16.26 -5.81
N ASP A 268 -17.71 15.37 -6.75
CA ASP A 268 -18.71 14.72 -7.59
C ASP A 268 -18.78 13.21 -7.31
N ILE A 269 -19.94 12.62 -7.60
CA ILE A 269 -20.14 11.17 -7.51
C ILE A 269 -20.75 10.69 -8.82
N ALA A 270 -20.12 9.69 -9.44
CA ALA A 270 -20.59 9.11 -10.69
C ALA A 270 -20.67 7.57 -10.58
N ILE A 271 -21.88 7.02 -10.63
CA ILE A 271 -22.12 5.58 -10.65
C ILE A 271 -22.81 5.22 -11.96
N GLN A 272 -22.18 4.36 -12.77
CA GLN A 272 -22.62 4.13 -14.15
C GLN A 272 -23.87 3.24 -14.24
N GLY A 273 -24.14 2.38 -13.24
CA GLY A 273 -25.31 1.53 -13.26
C GLY A 273 -25.58 0.78 -11.96
N GLY A 274 -26.58 -0.11 -11.99
CA GLY A 274 -26.93 -0.96 -10.86
C GLY A 274 -28.28 -0.60 -10.23
N ARG A 275 -28.48 -1.02 -8.96
CA ARG A 275 -29.71 -0.79 -8.20
C ARG A 275 -29.42 -0.32 -6.79
N ALA A 276 -29.85 0.89 -6.48
CA ALA A 276 -29.69 1.50 -5.15
C ALA A 276 -30.98 1.42 -4.34
N GLU A 277 -30.94 0.79 -3.15
CA GLU A 277 -32.10 0.65 -2.26
C GLU A 277 -31.68 0.60 -0.79
N PRO A 278 -32.00 1.65 0.03
CA PRO A 278 -32.52 2.96 -0.36
C PRO A 278 -31.48 3.82 -1.09
N PHE A 279 -31.93 4.90 -1.73
CA PHE A 279 -31.06 5.92 -2.33
C PHE A 279 -31.18 7.23 -1.54
N GLU A 280 -30.13 7.63 -0.84
CA GLU A 280 -30.14 8.83 0.00
C GLU A 280 -28.98 9.78 -0.37
N VAL A 281 -29.29 11.04 -0.71
CA VAL A 281 -28.30 12.06 -1.07
C VAL A 281 -28.53 13.34 -0.29
N SER A 282 -27.46 13.93 0.24
CA SER A 282 -27.46 15.24 0.87
C SER A 282 -26.33 16.09 0.34
N ILE A 283 -26.63 17.17 -0.37
CA ILE A 283 -25.63 18.10 -0.93
C ILE A 283 -25.75 19.45 -0.22
N ASN A 284 -24.64 19.90 0.35
CA ASN A 284 -24.48 21.26 0.90
C ASN A 284 -23.28 21.92 0.22
N GLY A 285 -23.44 22.23 -1.06
CA GLY A 285 -22.34 22.73 -1.90
C GLY A 285 -22.72 22.83 -3.36
N SER A 286 -21.78 22.49 -4.24
CA SER A 286 -21.94 22.57 -5.70
C SER A 286 -21.58 21.27 -6.41
N GLY A 287 -21.37 20.19 -5.66
CA GLY A 287 -21.03 18.88 -6.23
C GLY A 287 -22.25 18.17 -6.82
N ASP A 288 -22.03 17.38 -7.82
CA ASP A 288 -23.06 16.67 -8.58
C ASP A 288 -23.08 15.17 -8.20
N VAL A 289 -24.27 14.56 -8.30
CA VAL A 289 -24.44 13.09 -8.18
C VAL A 289 -25.11 12.56 -9.43
N ARG A 290 -24.45 11.62 -10.11
CA ARG A 290 -24.98 10.91 -11.28
C ARG A 290 -25.10 9.42 -10.98
N PHE A 291 -26.30 8.88 -11.15
CA PHE A 291 -26.60 7.46 -10.98
C PHE A 291 -27.27 6.91 -12.24
N GLY A 292 -26.55 6.13 -13.04
CA GLY A 292 -27.02 5.55 -14.31
C GLY A 292 -27.78 4.24 -14.13
N GLY A 293 -28.37 4.00 -12.96
CA GLY A 293 -29.14 2.80 -12.63
C GLY A 293 -30.53 3.10 -12.08
N THR A 294 -31.14 2.10 -11.45
CA THR A 294 -32.46 2.20 -10.83
C THR A 294 -32.33 2.56 -9.35
N ALA A 295 -32.78 3.74 -8.95
CA ALA A 295 -32.85 4.16 -7.55
C ALA A 295 -34.22 3.89 -6.95
N VAL A 296 -34.26 3.30 -5.76
CA VAL A 296 -35.50 2.90 -5.08
C VAL A 296 -35.66 3.67 -3.78
N ASN A 297 -36.85 4.24 -3.55
CA ASN A 297 -37.18 5.02 -2.36
C ASN A 297 -36.16 6.17 -2.15
N VAL A 298 -36.20 7.12 -3.09
CA VAL A 298 -35.24 8.21 -3.21
C VAL A 298 -35.50 9.31 -2.19
N THR A 299 -34.47 9.67 -1.44
CA THR A 299 -34.45 10.85 -0.56
C THR A 299 -33.31 11.78 -0.96
N VAL A 300 -33.62 12.98 -1.41
CA VAL A 300 -32.62 13.98 -1.80
C VAL A 300 -32.84 15.28 -1.02
N ARG A 301 -31.76 15.76 -0.38
CA ARG A 301 -31.73 17.06 0.31
C ARG A 301 -30.60 17.90 -0.24
N GLU A 302 -30.94 19.06 -0.80
CA GLU A 302 -30.00 19.93 -1.46
C GLU A 302 -30.05 21.35 -0.91
N THR A 303 -28.87 21.88 -0.56
CA THR A 303 -28.68 23.26 -0.13
C THR A 303 -27.47 23.78 -0.89
N GLY A 304 -27.69 24.46 -2.03
CA GLY A 304 -26.57 24.93 -2.85
C GLY A 304 -26.91 24.94 -4.34
N GLY A 305 -25.98 24.50 -5.17
CA GLY A 305 -26.05 24.54 -6.64
C GLY A 305 -25.78 23.19 -7.33
N GLY A 306 -25.59 22.12 -6.58
CA GLY A 306 -25.33 20.81 -7.14
C GLY A 306 -26.59 20.14 -7.74
N ASP A 307 -26.40 19.30 -8.74
CA ASP A 307 -27.45 18.58 -9.41
C ASP A 307 -27.45 17.09 -9.06
N VAL A 308 -28.62 16.45 -8.99
CA VAL A 308 -28.75 14.99 -8.86
C VAL A 308 -29.43 14.45 -10.13
N SER A 309 -28.75 13.54 -10.81
CA SER A 309 -29.26 12.88 -12.01
C SER A 309 -29.39 11.38 -11.77
N ILE A 310 -30.58 10.81 -11.97
CA ILE A 310 -30.88 9.40 -11.79
C ILE A 310 -31.52 8.88 -13.07
N GLU A 311 -31.07 7.74 -13.60
CA GLU A 311 -31.61 7.18 -14.84
C GLU A 311 -33.05 6.71 -14.63
N GLU A 312 -33.33 5.93 -13.60
CA GLU A 312 -34.66 5.39 -13.31
C GLU A 312 -34.97 5.45 -11.81
N ILE A 313 -36.21 5.80 -11.47
CA ILE A 313 -36.69 5.83 -10.08
C ILE A 313 -37.85 4.88 -9.91
N GLU A 314 -37.79 4.02 -8.90
CA GLU A 314 -38.88 3.18 -8.41
C GLU A 314 -39.27 3.61 -6.99
N GLY A 315 -40.56 3.43 -6.65
CA GLY A 315 -41.08 3.69 -5.30
C GLY A 315 -41.26 5.19 -5.00
N SER A 316 -40.96 5.59 -3.77
CA SER A 316 -41.21 6.95 -3.27
C SER A 316 -40.08 7.92 -3.57
N VAL A 317 -40.42 9.21 -3.72
CA VAL A 317 -39.45 10.32 -3.87
C VAL A 317 -39.74 11.40 -2.83
N ASP A 318 -38.81 11.67 -1.95
CA ASP A 318 -38.79 12.84 -1.06
C ASP A 318 -37.64 13.76 -1.48
N TRP A 319 -37.92 14.81 -2.27
CA TRP A 319 -36.94 15.76 -2.70
C TRP A 319 -37.17 17.14 -2.06
N ARG A 320 -36.17 17.58 -1.31
CA ARG A 320 -36.17 18.86 -0.61
C ARG A 320 -34.99 19.71 -1.07
N ARG A 321 -35.26 20.86 -1.65
CA ARG A 321 -34.23 21.80 -2.10
C ARG A 321 -34.34 23.16 -1.42
N ASN A 322 -33.18 23.78 -1.22
CA ASN A 322 -33.02 25.15 -0.83
C ASN A 322 -31.88 25.77 -1.66
N GLY A 323 -32.13 26.06 -2.93
CA GLY A 323 -31.12 26.53 -3.89
C GLY A 323 -31.59 26.44 -5.33
N ARG A 324 -30.61 26.36 -6.26
CA ARG A 324 -30.87 26.29 -7.71
C ARG A 324 -30.72 24.88 -8.29
N SER A 325 -30.55 23.90 -7.44
CA SER A 325 -30.34 22.48 -7.80
C SER A 325 -31.50 21.88 -8.60
N VAL A 326 -31.20 20.88 -9.41
CA VAL A 326 -32.15 20.17 -10.28
C VAL A 326 -32.02 18.65 -10.01
N LEU A 327 -33.18 18.00 -9.75
CA LEU A 327 -33.29 16.55 -9.84
C LEU A 327 -33.72 16.19 -11.27
N ARG A 328 -32.87 15.46 -12.00
CA ARG A 328 -33.18 14.95 -13.34
C ARG A 328 -33.46 13.45 -13.26
N VAL A 329 -34.51 12.98 -13.95
CA VAL A 329 -34.86 11.57 -14.06
C VAL A 329 -34.95 11.19 -15.53
N GLY A 330 -34.27 10.11 -15.91
CA GLY A 330 -34.17 9.69 -17.32
C GLY A 330 -33.11 10.48 -18.07
N GLY A 331 -32.24 9.77 -18.80
CA GLY A 331 -31.21 10.38 -19.66
C GLY A 331 -31.86 10.95 -20.93
N THR A 332 -32.38 12.17 -20.85
CA THR A 332 -32.69 12.94 -22.07
C THR A 332 -31.64 14.03 -22.20
N ASP A 333 -30.82 13.92 -23.27
CA ASP A 333 -29.95 14.96 -23.78
C ASP A 333 -30.64 16.32 -23.93
#